data_2f05c83908bdd08105d5c7593bb48340
#
_entry.id   2f05c83908bdd08105d5c7593bb48340
#
_cell.length_a   1.000
_cell.length_b   1.000
_cell.length_c   1.000
_cell.angle_alpha   90.00
_cell.angle_beta   90.00
_cell.angle_gamma   90.00
#
_symmetry.space_group_name_H-M   'P 1'
#
loop_
_entity.id
_entity.type
_entity.pdbx_description
1 polymer ?
#
loop_
_entity_poly.entity_id
_entity_poly.type
_entity_poly.pdbx_seq_one_letter_code
_entity_poly.pdbx_strand_id
1 'polypeptide(L)'
;MRAVIRRAEERDVPRMLELVKELARFERAPNEVTVTLEHMRDAGFGPRPVWVGWVAEADGALLGMAICYERYSTWKGRRLYLEDIIVTEAARGRRIGEELFLTCARYAVDMGYSGMIWQVLEWNTDAIRFYERFGASFSDEWLNGSLEPEQLKRLAAR
;
A
#
# COMPACT_ATOMS: atom_id res chain seq x y z
N MET A 1 15.75 16.58 10.24
CA MET A 1 16.31 16.25 8.92
C MET A 1 15.19 15.83 7.99
N ARG A 2 15.29 16.18 6.74
CA ARG A 2 14.27 15.83 5.73
C ARG A 2 14.37 14.35 5.36
N ALA A 3 13.25 13.65 5.27
CA ALA A 3 13.23 12.29 4.78
C ALA A 3 13.48 12.25 3.27
N VAL A 4 14.18 11.23 2.82
CA VAL A 4 14.43 10.93 1.41
C VAL A 4 13.52 9.77 1.01
N ILE A 5 12.79 9.94 -0.08
CA ILE A 5 11.98 8.87 -0.66
C ILE A 5 12.85 8.13 -1.68
N ARG A 6 12.94 6.82 -1.48
CA ARG A 6 13.67 5.94 -2.42
C ARG A 6 12.91 4.64 -2.63
N ARG A 7 13.28 3.92 -3.69
CA ARG A 7 12.74 2.58 -3.93
C ARG A 7 13.07 1.67 -2.76
N ALA A 8 12.10 0.83 -2.37
CA ALA A 8 12.32 -0.18 -1.35
C ALA A 8 13.32 -1.24 -1.86
N GLU A 9 14.19 -1.69 -0.96
CA GLU A 9 15.15 -2.76 -1.18
C GLU A 9 14.79 -3.95 -0.29
N GLU A 10 15.32 -5.12 -0.60
CA GLU A 10 15.05 -6.35 0.17
C GLU A 10 15.33 -6.17 1.66
N ARG A 11 16.39 -5.47 2.01
CA ARG A 11 16.79 -5.17 3.41
C ARG A 11 15.76 -4.36 4.19
N ASP A 12 14.86 -3.66 3.50
CA ASP A 12 13.82 -2.84 4.13
C ASP A 12 12.61 -3.64 4.60
N VAL A 13 12.42 -4.84 4.07
CA VAL A 13 11.22 -5.65 4.28
C VAL A 13 10.90 -5.88 5.76
N PRO A 14 11.88 -6.17 6.67
CA PRO A 14 11.56 -6.31 8.09
C PRO A 14 10.87 -5.08 8.67
N ARG A 15 11.38 -3.89 8.40
CA ARG A 15 10.77 -2.64 8.89
C ARG A 15 9.45 -2.34 8.18
N MET A 16 9.36 -2.65 6.89
CA MET A 16 8.11 -2.50 6.14
C MET A 16 6.99 -3.35 6.74
N LEU A 17 7.27 -4.59 7.13
CA LEU A 17 6.28 -5.45 7.80
C LEU A 17 5.84 -4.88 9.15
N GLU A 18 6.74 -4.27 9.91
CA GLU A 18 6.36 -3.56 11.14
C GLU A 18 5.40 -2.39 10.85
N LEU A 19 5.66 -1.66 9.76
CA LEU A 19 4.78 -0.56 9.33
C LEU A 19 3.41 -1.08 8.87
N VAL A 20 3.34 -2.23 8.19
CA VAL A 20 2.07 -2.91 7.87
C VAL A 20 1.28 -3.20 9.14
N LYS A 21 1.94 -3.74 10.16
CA LYS A 21 1.31 -4.04 11.46
C LYS A 21 0.86 -2.77 12.19
N GLU A 22 1.64 -1.70 12.11
CA GLU A 22 1.26 -0.40 12.67
C GLU A 22 -0.01 0.14 11.99
N LEU A 23 -0.08 0.05 10.65
CA LEU A 23 -1.26 0.44 9.88
C LEU A 23 -2.47 -0.40 10.25
N ALA A 24 -2.32 -1.72 10.38
CA ALA A 24 -3.40 -2.62 10.78
C ALA A 24 -3.95 -2.28 12.17
N ARG A 25 -3.10 -1.93 13.13
CA ARG A 25 -3.54 -1.45 14.45
C ARG A 25 -4.33 -0.16 14.34
N PHE A 26 -3.85 0.79 13.55
CA PHE A 26 -4.56 2.04 13.30
C PHE A 26 -5.93 1.78 12.66
N GLU A 27 -6.01 0.84 11.73
CA GLU A 27 -7.24 0.45 11.05
C GLU A 27 -8.13 -0.49 11.87
N ARG A 28 -7.79 -0.72 13.15
CA ARG A 28 -8.57 -1.54 14.11
C ARG A 28 -8.65 -3.02 13.72
N ALA A 29 -7.68 -3.52 12.97
CA ALA A 29 -7.63 -4.88 12.47
C ALA A 29 -6.26 -5.56 12.71
N PRO A 30 -5.70 -5.52 13.96
CA PRO A 30 -4.34 -6.01 14.21
C PRO A 30 -4.17 -7.51 13.97
N ASN A 31 -5.24 -8.29 14.05
CA ASN A 31 -5.20 -9.73 13.87
C ASN A 31 -5.32 -10.18 12.41
N GLU A 32 -5.55 -9.26 11.48
CA GLU A 32 -5.67 -9.59 10.06
C GLU A 32 -4.32 -9.81 9.38
N VAL A 33 -3.23 -9.34 9.97
CA VAL A 33 -1.88 -9.48 9.38
C VAL A 33 -1.34 -10.88 9.70
N THR A 34 -1.46 -11.78 8.74
CA THR A 34 -0.98 -13.16 8.83
C THR A 34 0.23 -13.43 7.92
N VAL A 35 0.62 -12.46 7.12
CA VAL A 35 1.79 -12.53 6.24
C VAL A 35 3.07 -12.65 7.07
N THR A 36 3.93 -13.60 6.69
CA THR A 36 5.25 -13.74 7.31
C THR A 36 6.28 -12.83 6.64
N LEU A 37 7.37 -12.54 7.34
CA LEU A 37 8.50 -11.79 6.78
C LEU A 37 9.04 -12.44 5.51
N GLU A 38 9.18 -13.76 5.53
CA GLU A 38 9.68 -14.53 4.38
C GLU A 38 8.74 -14.41 3.17
N HIS A 39 7.45 -14.55 3.39
CA HIS A 39 6.44 -14.41 2.33
C HIS A 39 6.47 -12.99 1.73
N MET A 40 6.50 -11.97 2.57
CA MET A 40 6.55 -10.58 2.10
C MET A 40 7.82 -10.29 1.29
N ARG A 41 8.97 -10.83 1.73
CA ARG A 41 10.24 -10.70 1.02
C ARG A 41 10.19 -11.36 -0.36
N ASP A 42 9.69 -12.59 -0.44
CA ASP A 42 9.55 -13.31 -1.71
C ASP A 42 8.60 -12.59 -2.66
N ALA A 43 7.48 -12.10 -2.16
CA ALA A 43 6.48 -11.39 -2.97
C ALA A 43 6.99 -10.06 -3.55
N GLY A 44 7.98 -9.44 -2.93
CA GLY A 44 8.57 -8.20 -3.43
C GLY A 44 9.88 -8.38 -4.20
N PHE A 45 10.70 -9.36 -3.79
CA PHE A 45 12.08 -9.51 -4.27
C PHE A 45 12.44 -10.91 -4.74
N GLY A 46 11.49 -11.83 -4.72
CA GLY A 46 11.66 -13.19 -5.24
C GLY A 46 11.59 -13.26 -6.77
N PRO A 47 11.56 -14.48 -7.32
CA PRO A 47 11.59 -14.68 -8.78
C PRO A 47 10.33 -14.22 -9.50
N ARG A 48 9.21 -14.05 -8.81
CA ARG A 48 7.95 -13.56 -9.37
C ARG A 48 7.37 -12.45 -8.48
N PRO A 49 7.97 -11.26 -8.50
CA PRO A 49 7.52 -10.17 -7.64
C PRO A 49 6.10 -9.72 -8.01
N VAL A 50 5.28 -9.46 -6.98
CA VAL A 50 3.90 -9.01 -7.15
C VAL A 50 3.68 -7.59 -6.64
N TRP A 51 4.63 -7.02 -5.88
CA TRP A 51 4.53 -5.64 -5.41
C TRP A 51 5.82 -4.87 -5.63
N VAL A 52 5.68 -3.57 -5.68
CA VAL A 52 6.76 -2.60 -5.65
C VAL A 52 6.54 -1.64 -4.49
N GLY A 53 7.58 -1.04 -3.96
CA GLY A 53 7.44 -0.14 -2.83
C GLY A 53 8.45 0.99 -2.80
N TRP A 54 8.11 2.00 -2.04
CA TRP A 54 8.97 3.14 -1.71
C TRP A 54 9.01 3.32 -0.21
N VAL A 55 10.13 3.75 0.28
CA VAL A 55 10.35 4.02 1.71
C VAL A 55 10.83 5.44 1.90
N ALA A 56 10.45 6.02 3.03
CA ALA A 56 10.91 7.32 3.48
C ALA A 56 11.98 7.11 4.54
N GLU A 57 13.21 7.47 4.23
CA GLU A 57 14.36 7.27 5.11
C GLU A 57 14.90 8.59 5.61
N ALA A 58 15.16 8.67 6.91
CA ALA A 58 15.88 9.78 7.54
C ALA A 58 16.77 9.22 8.65
N ASP A 59 18.04 9.65 8.67
CA ASP A 59 19.01 9.23 9.68
C ASP A 59 19.12 7.70 9.85
N GLY A 60 19.01 6.95 8.75
CA GLY A 60 19.08 5.50 8.76
C GLY A 60 17.82 4.79 9.25
N ALA A 61 16.76 5.53 9.57
CA ALA A 61 15.47 4.98 10.00
C ALA A 61 14.42 5.11 8.91
N LEU A 62 13.60 4.07 8.73
CA LEU A 62 12.45 4.13 7.85
C LEU A 62 11.24 4.66 8.62
N LEU A 63 10.75 5.81 8.18
CA LEU A 63 9.66 6.56 8.82
C LEU A 63 8.30 6.33 8.14
N GLY A 64 8.30 5.77 6.94
CA GLY A 64 7.09 5.52 6.20
C GLY A 64 7.35 4.70 4.95
N MET A 65 6.28 4.27 4.32
CA MET A 65 6.34 3.48 3.09
C MET A 65 5.08 3.64 2.26
N ALA A 66 5.19 3.26 0.99
CA ALA A 66 4.06 2.98 0.11
C ALA A 66 4.31 1.66 -0.61
N ILE A 67 3.29 0.82 -0.72
CA ILE A 67 3.32 -0.45 -1.45
C ILE A 67 2.25 -0.42 -2.54
N CYS A 68 2.66 -0.76 -3.75
CA CYS A 68 1.80 -0.75 -4.93
C CYS A 68 1.96 -2.03 -5.75
N TYR A 69 0.98 -2.30 -6.59
CA TYR A 69 1.07 -3.34 -7.61
C TYR A 69 0.20 -3.01 -8.81
N GLU A 70 0.48 -3.67 -9.93
CA GLU A 70 -0.30 -3.49 -11.14
C GLU A 70 -1.62 -4.27 -11.02
N ARG A 71 -2.73 -3.57 -11.25
CA ARG A 71 -4.06 -4.16 -11.36
C ARG A 71 -4.55 -3.99 -12.79
N TYR A 72 -5.14 -5.03 -13.34
CA TYR A 72 -5.72 -4.98 -14.68
C TYR A 72 -7.23 -4.75 -14.61
N SER A 73 -7.70 -3.72 -15.29
CA SER A 73 -9.12 -3.46 -15.51
C SER A 73 -9.46 -3.82 -16.96
N THR A 74 -10.49 -4.63 -17.14
CA THR A 74 -10.97 -4.95 -18.49
C THR A 74 -11.58 -3.73 -19.20
N TRP A 75 -11.93 -2.69 -18.46
CA TRP A 75 -12.45 -1.43 -19.01
C TRP A 75 -11.37 -0.40 -19.31
N LYS A 76 -10.35 -0.35 -18.47
CA LYS A 76 -9.36 0.77 -18.48
C LYS A 76 -7.91 0.31 -18.66
N GLY A 77 -7.64 -0.99 -18.72
CA GLY A 77 -6.30 -1.53 -18.88
C GLY A 77 -5.51 -1.60 -17.58
N ARG A 78 -4.20 -1.41 -17.66
CA ARG A 78 -3.28 -1.50 -16.53
C ARG A 78 -3.37 -0.25 -15.67
N ARG A 79 -3.55 -0.43 -14.37
CA ARG A 79 -3.65 0.63 -13.38
C ARG A 79 -2.73 0.34 -12.21
N LEU A 80 -2.23 1.39 -11.55
CA LEU A 80 -1.48 1.22 -10.32
C LEU A 80 -2.47 1.11 -9.16
N TYR A 81 -2.36 0.02 -8.39
CA TYR A 81 -3.11 -0.13 -7.15
C TYR A 81 -2.20 0.21 -5.97
N LEU A 82 -2.58 1.21 -5.19
CA LEU A 82 -1.92 1.57 -3.95
C LEU A 82 -2.51 0.72 -2.82
N GLU A 83 -1.76 -0.30 -2.39
CA GLU A 83 -2.20 -1.20 -1.32
C GLU A 83 -2.10 -0.53 0.05
N ASP A 84 -0.91 -0.01 0.38
CA ASP A 84 -0.66 0.63 1.66
C ASP A 84 0.13 1.92 1.48
N ILE A 85 -0.20 2.92 2.28
CA ILE A 85 0.62 4.10 2.50
C ILE A 85 0.55 4.45 3.98
N ILE A 86 1.71 4.54 4.62
CA ILE A 86 1.78 4.85 6.06
C ILE A 86 3.03 5.64 6.38
N VAL A 87 2.87 6.58 7.31
CA VAL A 87 3.96 7.27 8.01
C VAL A 87 3.80 6.92 9.49
N THR A 88 4.89 6.45 10.12
CA THR A 88 4.88 6.14 11.55
C THR A 88 4.45 7.37 12.36
N GLU A 89 3.73 7.15 13.45
CA GLU A 89 3.08 8.22 14.21
C GLU A 89 4.03 9.35 14.59
N ALA A 90 5.22 9.01 15.09
CA ALA A 90 6.22 9.98 15.51
C ALA A 90 6.75 10.89 14.39
N ALA A 91 6.56 10.51 13.12
CA ALA A 91 7.05 11.23 11.96
C ALA A 91 5.95 11.95 11.16
N ARG A 92 4.71 11.90 11.62
CA ARG A 92 3.58 12.57 10.95
C ARG A 92 3.72 14.09 10.99
N GLY A 93 3.03 14.78 10.07
CA GLY A 93 3.08 16.23 9.97
C GLY A 93 4.31 16.81 9.25
N ARG A 94 5.16 15.96 8.68
CA ARG A 94 6.38 16.36 7.96
C ARG A 94 6.28 16.21 6.44
N ARG A 95 5.08 16.09 5.91
CA ARG A 95 4.79 15.91 4.48
C ARG A 95 5.34 14.61 3.86
N ILE A 96 5.76 13.64 4.66
CA ILE A 96 6.30 12.38 4.18
C ILE A 96 5.23 11.59 3.39
N GLY A 97 4.00 11.54 3.89
CA GLY A 97 2.89 10.89 3.20
C GLY A 97 2.59 11.51 1.84
N GLU A 98 2.65 12.83 1.75
CA GLU A 98 2.50 13.57 0.49
C GLU A 98 3.59 13.17 -0.52
N GLU A 99 4.85 13.16 -0.11
CA GLU A 99 5.96 12.79 -0.99
C GLU A 99 5.88 11.33 -1.45
N LEU A 100 5.48 10.42 -0.56
CA LEU A 100 5.24 9.02 -0.92
C LEU A 100 4.11 8.90 -1.96
N PHE A 101 3.00 9.59 -1.73
CA PHE A 101 1.86 9.56 -2.64
C PHE A 101 2.22 10.13 -4.03
N LEU A 102 2.90 11.27 -4.06
CA LEU A 102 3.36 11.88 -5.31
C LEU A 102 4.37 10.98 -6.04
N THR A 103 5.21 10.25 -5.31
CA THR A 103 6.14 9.29 -5.92
C THR A 103 5.38 8.16 -6.61
N CYS A 104 4.33 7.64 -5.98
CA CYS A 104 3.46 6.63 -6.61
C CYS A 104 2.79 7.18 -7.87
N ALA A 105 2.28 8.41 -7.82
CA ALA A 105 1.65 9.05 -8.98
C ALA A 105 2.63 9.24 -10.15
N ARG A 106 3.85 9.68 -9.88
CA ARG A 106 4.91 9.78 -10.90
C ARG A 106 5.24 8.43 -11.51
N TYR A 107 5.36 7.40 -10.68
CA TYR A 107 5.58 6.04 -11.16
C TYR A 107 4.44 5.55 -12.06
N ALA A 108 3.20 5.83 -11.71
CA ALA A 108 2.04 5.48 -12.53
C ALA A 108 2.10 6.14 -13.92
N VAL A 109 2.50 7.40 -13.97
CA VAL A 109 2.70 8.12 -15.25
C VAL A 109 3.85 7.51 -16.05
N ASP A 110 4.99 7.27 -15.41
CA ASP A 110 6.17 6.72 -16.06
C ASP A 110 5.93 5.33 -16.64
N MET A 111 5.11 4.52 -15.98
CA MET A 111 4.72 3.19 -16.45
C MET A 111 3.60 3.20 -17.49
N GLY A 112 3.03 4.35 -17.78
CA GLY A 112 1.92 4.47 -18.73
C GLY A 112 0.60 3.90 -18.23
N TYR A 113 0.41 3.82 -16.91
CA TYR A 113 -0.84 3.34 -16.32
C TYR A 113 -2.01 4.30 -16.59
N SER A 114 -3.21 3.75 -16.76
CA SER A 114 -4.42 4.51 -17.04
C SER A 114 -5.02 5.19 -15.82
N GLY A 115 -4.40 5.03 -14.66
CA GLY A 115 -4.83 5.65 -13.41
C GLY A 115 -4.21 4.96 -12.20
N MET A 116 -4.51 5.53 -11.04
CA MET A 116 -4.13 4.98 -9.74
C MET A 116 -5.38 4.85 -8.88
N ILE A 117 -5.52 3.72 -8.21
CA ILE A 117 -6.69 3.39 -7.40
C ILE A 117 -6.26 2.82 -6.06
N TRP A 118 -7.10 2.99 -5.06
CA TRP A 118 -6.89 2.48 -3.70
C TRP A 118 -8.22 2.40 -2.98
N GLN A 119 -8.18 1.79 -1.77
CA GLN A 119 -9.30 1.78 -0.83
C GLN A 119 -8.93 2.60 0.40
N VAL A 120 -9.93 3.16 1.04
CA VAL A 120 -9.81 3.84 2.34
C VAL A 120 -11.02 3.48 3.18
N LEU A 121 -10.81 3.27 4.47
CA LEU A 121 -11.92 3.03 5.40
C LEU A 121 -12.82 4.26 5.48
N GLU A 122 -14.12 4.04 5.43
CA GLU A 122 -15.13 5.11 5.40
C GLU A 122 -14.99 6.07 6.58
N TRP A 123 -14.65 5.57 7.75
CA TRP A 123 -14.47 6.39 8.95
C TRP A 123 -13.15 7.16 9.00
N ASN A 124 -12.18 6.85 8.11
CA ASN A 124 -10.87 7.50 8.10
C ASN A 124 -10.94 8.83 7.36
N THR A 125 -11.60 9.80 7.97
CA THR A 125 -11.86 11.11 7.36
C THR A 125 -10.58 11.90 7.10
N ASP A 126 -9.54 11.74 7.91
CA ASP A 126 -8.26 12.43 7.70
C ASP A 126 -7.56 11.92 6.44
N ALA A 127 -7.57 10.61 6.20
CA ALA A 127 -7.03 10.05 4.97
C ALA A 127 -7.85 10.47 3.75
N ILE A 128 -9.18 10.46 3.84
CA ILE A 128 -10.06 10.90 2.76
C ILE A 128 -9.74 12.35 2.38
N ARG A 129 -9.63 13.24 3.35
CA ARG A 129 -9.26 14.65 3.11
C ARG A 129 -7.87 14.79 2.50
N PHE A 130 -6.93 13.97 2.95
CA PHE A 130 -5.59 13.92 2.37
C PHE A 130 -5.64 13.64 0.87
N TYR A 131 -6.39 12.61 0.45
CA TYR A 131 -6.51 12.26 -0.97
C TYR A 131 -7.30 13.30 -1.76
N GLU A 132 -8.36 13.85 -1.20
CA GLU A 132 -9.17 14.90 -1.86
C GLU A 132 -8.36 16.14 -2.21
N ARG A 133 -7.35 16.49 -1.42
CA ARG A 133 -6.44 17.60 -1.73
C ARG A 133 -5.68 17.40 -3.04
N PHE A 134 -5.51 16.14 -3.48
CA PHE A 134 -4.86 15.80 -4.76
C PHE A 134 -5.86 15.58 -5.89
N GLY A 135 -7.13 15.90 -5.68
CA GLY A 135 -8.16 15.74 -6.70
C GLY A 135 -8.79 14.35 -6.77
N ALA A 136 -8.58 13.50 -5.76
CA ALA A 136 -9.19 12.18 -5.72
C ALA A 136 -10.70 12.26 -5.55
N SER A 137 -11.41 11.32 -6.15
CA SER A 137 -12.83 11.08 -5.95
C SER A 137 -13.04 9.67 -5.39
N PHE A 138 -14.13 9.47 -4.68
CA PHE A 138 -14.48 8.21 -4.04
C PHE A 138 -15.84 7.70 -4.53
N SER A 139 -15.97 6.38 -4.59
CA SER A 139 -17.23 5.70 -4.91
C SER A 139 -17.48 4.61 -3.87
N ASP A 140 -18.71 4.50 -3.41
CA ASP A 140 -19.20 3.49 -2.47
C ASP A 140 -20.16 2.48 -3.13
N GLU A 141 -20.21 2.46 -4.46
CA GLU A 141 -21.13 1.61 -5.21
C GLU A 141 -20.74 0.13 -5.19
N TRP A 142 -19.48 -0.18 -4.92
CA TRP A 142 -18.94 -1.53 -4.99
C TRP A 142 -18.81 -2.16 -3.62
N LEU A 143 -19.38 -3.36 -3.46
CA LEU A 143 -19.18 -4.15 -2.25
C LEU A 143 -17.95 -5.03 -2.40
N ASN A 144 -17.19 -5.18 -1.30
CA ASN A 144 -16.06 -6.10 -1.25
C ASN A 144 -16.56 -7.53 -1.04
N GLY A 145 -16.23 -8.44 -1.96
CA GLY A 145 -16.53 -9.86 -1.82
C GLY A 145 -15.27 -10.63 -1.44
N SER A 146 -15.41 -11.65 -0.60
CA SER A 146 -14.28 -12.49 -0.21
C SER A 146 -14.69 -13.94 0.04
N LEU A 147 -13.74 -14.83 -0.14
CA LEU A 147 -13.82 -16.23 0.29
C LEU A 147 -12.52 -16.54 1.02
N GLU A 148 -12.64 -16.97 2.26
CA GLU A 148 -11.49 -17.38 3.05
C GLU A 148 -10.98 -18.77 2.64
N PRO A 149 -9.75 -19.18 3.04
CA PRO A 149 -9.14 -20.43 2.60
C PRO A 149 -10.01 -21.67 2.79
N GLU A 150 -10.72 -21.78 3.91
CA GLU A 150 -11.58 -22.93 4.17
C GLU A 150 -12.81 -22.97 3.23
N GLN A 151 -13.35 -21.83 2.90
CA GLN A 151 -14.44 -21.72 1.93
C GLN A 151 -14.00 -22.08 0.53
N LEU A 152 -12.78 -21.64 0.14
CA LEU A 152 -12.18 -21.99 -1.15
C LEU A 152 -11.96 -23.49 -1.27
N LYS A 153 -11.41 -24.13 -0.24
CA LYS A 153 -11.19 -25.59 -0.22
C LYS A 153 -12.48 -26.38 -0.41
N ARG A 154 -13.56 -25.95 0.29
CA ARG A 154 -14.87 -26.60 0.15
C ARG A 154 -15.43 -26.47 -1.25
N LEU A 155 -15.28 -25.30 -1.87
CA LEU A 155 -15.75 -25.08 -3.24
C LEU A 155 -14.95 -25.86 -4.26
N ALA A 156 -13.63 -25.92 -4.10
CA ALA A 156 -12.74 -26.66 -4.99
C ALA A 156 -12.95 -28.18 -4.94
N ALA A 157 -13.54 -28.70 -3.85
CA ALA A 157 -13.84 -30.12 -3.66
C ALA A 157 -15.16 -30.57 -4.30
N ARG A 158 -15.94 -29.67 -4.91
CA ARG A 158 -17.17 -30.01 -5.64
C ARG A 158 -16.84 -30.50 -7.05
#